data_fbb0663619c52e9117ec3e2d48e069ec
#
_entry.id   fbb0663619c52e9117ec3e2d48e069ec
#
_cell.length_a   1.000
_cell.length_b   1.000
_cell.length_c   1.000
_cell.angle_alpha   90.00
_cell.angle_beta   90.00
_cell.angle_gamma   90.00
#
_symmetry.space_group_name_H-M   'P 1'
#
loop_
_entity.id
_entity.type
_entity.pdbx_description
1 polymer ?
#
loop_
_entity_poly.entity_id
_entity_poly.type
_entity_poly.pdbx_seq_one_letter_code
_entity_poly.pdbx_strand_id
1 'polypeptide(L)'
;MNMKRYIGIAAAAAMLALCLMSCGKSDAPAADTTTTSADDVTTTTTAQTTEPAPIVLSLVENGETTYSVVRPDEASDAIAKGASTLYQKIKEKTGTTLKLSSDWYNTRAETPDLDGPEILVGETNRPESAEVLAALPENSYTVTVKNNKLVIVGKDNNLTVLALYDFEEKILNNAEKCKEGQLLFAEEDSFTVTLSDTFSLKEMIEGGYQITCSSEKVAQTQKQGQYGIGQGAASDGTYIYFVLRNSGDTGSVITKHRMDDGSFVAVSPVLKLGHGNDMTYDAKNHRLVVAHGQSEGKILTLVNPDTLELIKDIGIPKGSGAITYSVAKDRYAISQGGSTLHILDSDFKWIVSYSRTDKTGYTAQGMGSDEDYVYFPMSGKSDNVLVVYNWEGKYITTIKVPVSHESESMFWVNDTYYIAYNTGGEAAYKTVFEIMYQ
;
A
#
# COMPACT_ATOMS: atom_id res chain seq x y z
N MET A 1 -1.72 29.49 -1.71
CA MET A 1 -0.33 29.26 -2.16
C MET A 1 -0.40 28.06 -3.10
N ASN A 2 -0.42 28.34 -4.41
CA ASN A 2 -0.72 27.31 -5.44
C ASN A 2 0.46 26.35 -5.60
N MET A 3 0.30 25.13 -5.14
CA MET A 3 1.25 24.04 -5.39
C MET A 3 0.87 23.38 -6.73
N LYS A 4 1.64 23.66 -7.76
CA LYS A 4 1.50 22.98 -9.06
C LYS A 4 1.92 21.52 -8.89
N ARG A 5 0.97 20.60 -9.04
CA ARG A 5 1.23 19.17 -9.15
C ARG A 5 1.87 18.89 -10.52
N TYR A 6 3.10 18.42 -10.52
CA TYR A 6 3.74 17.88 -11.73
C TYR A 6 3.37 16.41 -11.83
N ILE A 7 2.35 16.09 -12.62
CA ILE A 7 2.11 14.74 -13.10
C ILE A 7 2.96 14.57 -14.35
N GLY A 8 4.02 13.78 -14.25
CA GLY A 8 4.82 13.40 -15.40
C GLY A 8 4.08 12.37 -16.25
N ILE A 9 3.39 12.83 -17.30
CA ILE A 9 2.81 11.95 -18.30
C ILE A 9 3.94 11.48 -19.21
N ALA A 10 4.39 10.25 -19.06
CA ALA A 10 5.23 9.57 -20.05
C ALA A 10 4.34 9.13 -21.20
N ALA A 11 4.30 9.91 -22.28
CA ALA A 11 3.64 9.53 -23.52
C ALA A 11 4.47 8.43 -24.21
N ALA A 12 4.01 7.19 -24.16
CA ALA A 12 4.55 6.09 -24.97
C ALA A 12 4.00 6.21 -26.39
N ALA A 13 4.83 6.69 -27.32
CA ALA A 13 4.55 6.69 -28.73
C ALA A 13 4.65 5.25 -29.28
N ALA A 14 3.53 4.63 -29.61
CA ALA A 14 3.48 3.37 -30.33
C ALA A 14 3.88 3.60 -31.79
N MET A 15 5.06 3.16 -32.19
CA MET A 15 5.46 3.05 -33.58
C MET A 15 4.84 1.81 -34.21
N LEU A 16 3.88 2.04 -35.12
CA LEU A 16 3.30 1.02 -36.01
C LEU A 16 4.29 0.75 -37.16
N ALA A 17 4.97 -0.38 -37.11
CA ALA A 17 5.82 -0.81 -38.23
C ALA A 17 4.98 -1.56 -39.28
N LEU A 18 4.73 -0.92 -40.41
CA LEU A 18 4.20 -1.56 -41.61
C LEU A 18 5.32 -2.41 -42.25
N CYS A 19 5.17 -3.70 -42.29
CA CYS A 19 5.93 -4.57 -43.19
C CYS A 19 5.17 -4.76 -44.47
N LEU A 20 5.63 -4.07 -45.52
CA LEU A 20 5.32 -4.39 -46.92
C LEU A 20 6.24 -5.54 -47.34
N MET A 21 5.70 -6.64 -47.78
CA MET A 21 6.42 -7.57 -48.63
C MET A 21 5.63 -7.86 -49.91
N SER A 22 6.38 -7.70 -50.95
CA SER A 22 6.09 -7.69 -52.37
C SER A 22 6.08 -9.06 -53.04
N CYS A 23 5.27 -9.15 -54.07
CA CYS A 23 5.44 -9.89 -55.35
C CYS A 23 5.48 -11.41 -55.40
N GLY A 24 4.62 -11.93 -56.24
CA GLY A 24 4.70 -13.20 -56.94
C GLY A 24 3.58 -13.32 -57.98
N LYS A 25 3.86 -12.93 -59.24
CA LYS A 25 3.02 -13.19 -60.42
C LYS A 25 3.09 -14.66 -60.82
N SER A 26 1.99 -15.25 -61.30
CA SER A 26 2.00 -16.17 -62.44
C SER A 26 0.64 -16.33 -63.10
N ASP A 27 0.66 -16.43 -64.37
CA ASP A 27 -0.25 -16.26 -65.47
C ASP A 27 -1.45 -17.21 -65.57
N ALA A 28 -2.40 -16.71 -66.39
CA ALA A 28 -3.65 -17.28 -66.86
C ALA A 28 -3.50 -18.60 -67.68
N PRO A 29 -4.58 -19.30 -68.15
CA PRO A 29 -5.45 -18.69 -69.16
C PRO A 29 -6.95 -19.03 -69.07
N ALA A 30 -7.66 -18.35 -69.94
CA ALA A 30 -9.09 -18.28 -70.18
C ALA A 30 -9.77 -19.59 -70.68
N ALA A 31 -11.08 -19.73 -70.40
CA ALA A 31 -12.03 -20.39 -71.30
C ALA A 31 -13.41 -19.79 -71.04
N ASP A 32 -13.95 -19.33 -72.13
CA ASP A 32 -15.23 -18.76 -72.44
C ASP A 32 -16.35 -19.80 -72.35
N THR A 33 -17.53 -19.45 -71.80
CA THR A 33 -18.82 -19.92 -72.27
C THR A 33 -19.98 -19.07 -71.70
N THR A 34 -20.62 -18.37 -72.56
CA THR A 34 -21.95 -17.76 -72.48
C THR A 34 -23.04 -18.75 -72.11
N THR A 35 -23.95 -18.38 -71.21
CA THR A 35 -25.43 -18.60 -71.41
C THR A 35 -26.22 -17.66 -70.52
N THR A 36 -27.24 -17.14 -71.20
CA THR A 36 -28.27 -16.18 -70.82
C THR A 36 -29.26 -16.68 -69.75
N SER A 37 -29.86 -15.67 -69.10
CA SER A 37 -31.28 -15.55 -68.73
C SER A 37 -31.71 -15.87 -67.30
N ALA A 38 -32.14 -14.89 -66.60
CA ALA A 38 -33.49 -14.63 -66.05
C ALA A 38 -33.41 -13.71 -64.85
N ASP A 39 -34.10 -12.63 -64.86
CA ASP A 39 -34.39 -11.68 -63.82
C ASP A 39 -34.96 -12.39 -62.57
N ASP A 40 -34.29 -12.24 -61.42
CA ASP A 40 -34.94 -12.40 -60.14
C ASP A 40 -34.49 -11.24 -59.27
N VAL A 41 -35.38 -10.25 -59.12
CA VAL A 41 -35.16 -9.07 -58.26
C VAL A 41 -35.37 -9.51 -56.82
N THR A 42 -34.30 -10.04 -56.19
CA THR A 42 -34.27 -10.27 -54.77
C THR A 42 -33.96 -8.94 -54.07
N THR A 43 -34.98 -8.28 -53.58
CA THR A 43 -34.84 -7.11 -52.68
C THR A 43 -34.16 -7.55 -51.43
N THR A 44 -32.83 -7.43 -51.36
CA THR A 44 -32.06 -7.63 -50.12
C THR A 44 -32.33 -6.43 -49.21
N THR A 45 -33.28 -6.58 -48.29
CA THR A 45 -33.45 -5.67 -47.18
C THR A 45 -32.22 -5.84 -46.27
N THR A 46 -31.24 -4.96 -46.44
CA THR A 46 -30.12 -4.83 -45.51
C THR A 46 -30.74 -4.39 -44.19
N ALA A 47 -30.83 -5.32 -43.22
CA ALA A 47 -31.14 -4.97 -41.87
C ALA A 47 -30.02 -4.05 -41.40
N GLN A 48 -30.32 -2.77 -41.25
CA GLN A 48 -29.46 -1.80 -40.64
C GLN A 48 -29.40 -2.19 -39.16
N THR A 49 -28.33 -2.87 -38.75
CA THR A 49 -27.98 -3.06 -37.34
C THR A 49 -27.70 -1.66 -36.79
N THR A 50 -28.71 -1.03 -36.20
CA THR A 50 -28.51 0.16 -35.37
C THR A 50 -27.68 -0.26 -34.18
N GLU A 51 -26.44 0.22 -34.08
CA GLU A 51 -25.69 0.14 -32.85
C GLU A 51 -26.55 0.69 -31.71
N PRO A 52 -26.63 0.02 -30.55
CA PRO A 52 -27.38 0.53 -29.43
C PRO A 52 -26.84 1.91 -29.07
N ALA A 53 -27.70 2.84 -28.71
CA ALA A 53 -27.32 4.17 -28.29
C ALA A 53 -26.40 4.06 -27.06
N PRO A 54 -25.31 4.86 -26.97
CA PRO A 54 -24.40 4.81 -25.84
C PRO A 54 -25.16 5.07 -24.53
N ILE A 55 -24.83 4.27 -23.49
CA ILE A 55 -25.42 4.41 -22.17
C ILE A 55 -24.87 5.70 -21.52
N VAL A 56 -25.76 6.57 -21.06
CA VAL A 56 -25.42 7.77 -20.28
C VAL A 56 -26.13 7.69 -18.94
N LEU A 57 -25.36 7.66 -17.86
CA LEU A 57 -25.90 7.74 -16.50
C LEU A 57 -26.09 9.21 -16.12
N SER A 58 -27.36 9.61 -15.86
CA SER A 58 -27.70 10.88 -15.22
C SER A 58 -27.61 10.71 -13.70
N LEU A 59 -26.39 10.83 -13.15
CA LEU A 59 -26.16 10.65 -11.71
C LEU A 59 -26.83 11.75 -10.87
N VAL A 60 -26.90 12.97 -11.44
CA VAL A 60 -27.71 14.09 -10.96
C VAL A 60 -28.32 14.77 -12.20
N GLU A 61 -29.61 15.02 -12.17
CA GLU A 61 -30.32 15.70 -13.25
C GLU A 61 -31.33 16.71 -12.68
N ASN A 62 -31.26 17.97 -13.14
CA ASN A 62 -32.12 19.07 -12.70
C ASN A 62 -32.15 19.26 -11.15
N GLY A 63 -31.03 18.95 -10.46
CA GLY A 63 -30.91 19.06 -9.01
C GLY A 63 -31.52 17.89 -8.25
N GLU A 64 -31.95 16.82 -8.94
CA GLU A 64 -32.50 15.61 -8.34
C GLU A 64 -31.59 14.40 -8.64
N THR A 65 -31.71 13.34 -7.84
CA THR A 65 -31.00 12.09 -8.05
C THR A 65 -31.76 10.89 -7.50
N THR A 66 -31.63 9.76 -8.18
CA THR A 66 -32.05 8.44 -7.68
C THR A 66 -30.84 7.59 -7.26
N TYR A 67 -29.62 8.08 -7.53
CA TYR A 67 -28.39 7.36 -7.21
C TYR A 67 -28.02 7.46 -5.73
N SER A 68 -27.45 6.39 -5.21
CA SER A 68 -26.80 6.36 -3.89
C SER A 68 -25.32 5.97 -4.03
N VAL A 69 -24.46 6.51 -3.16
CA VAL A 69 -23.08 6.06 -3.02
C VAL A 69 -23.08 4.87 -2.06
N VAL A 70 -22.53 3.75 -2.51
CA VAL A 70 -22.49 2.48 -1.74
C VAL A 70 -21.04 2.02 -1.62
N ARG A 71 -20.63 1.69 -0.39
CA ARG A 71 -19.32 1.12 -0.07
C ARG A 71 -19.46 -0.23 0.63
N PRO A 72 -18.39 -1.05 0.72
CA PRO A 72 -18.40 -2.25 1.55
C PRO A 72 -18.74 -1.91 3.01
N ASP A 73 -19.47 -2.78 3.70
CA ASP A 73 -19.77 -2.61 5.14
C ASP A 73 -18.48 -2.72 5.97
N GLU A 74 -17.64 -3.70 5.66
CA GLU A 74 -16.32 -3.91 6.27
C GLU A 74 -15.20 -3.17 5.49
N ALA A 75 -15.49 -1.95 5.01
CA ALA A 75 -14.51 -1.14 4.29
C ALA A 75 -13.34 -0.73 5.20
N SER A 76 -12.12 -0.66 4.64
CA SER A 76 -11.01 0.03 5.31
C SER A 76 -11.33 1.51 5.54
N ASP A 77 -10.59 2.14 6.46
CA ASP A 77 -10.74 3.58 6.72
C ASP A 77 -10.52 4.41 5.44
N ALA A 78 -9.62 3.99 4.55
CA ALA A 78 -9.36 4.67 3.28
C ALA A 78 -10.58 4.62 2.35
N ILE A 79 -11.20 3.45 2.20
CA ILE A 79 -12.40 3.28 1.36
C ILE A 79 -13.62 3.95 1.98
N ALA A 80 -13.85 3.80 3.29
CA ALA A 80 -14.95 4.44 3.99
C ALA A 80 -14.87 5.97 3.90
N LYS A 81 -13.68 6.52 4.11
CA LYS A 81 -13.40 7.96 3.95
C LYS A 81 -13.51 8.36 2.47
N GLY A 82 -13.02 7.54 1.54
CA GLY A 82 -13.09 7.77 0.10
C GLY A 82 -14.52 7.94 -0.38
N ALA A 83 -15.42 7.03 -0.04
CA ALA A 83 -16.84 7.10 -0.38
C ALA A 83 -17.52 8.34 0.23
N SER A 84 -17.20 8.66 1.50
CA SER A 84 -17.72 9.86 2.18
C SER A 84 -17.22 11.15 1.52
N THR A 85 -15.96 11.22 1.13
CA THR A 85 -15.38 12.39 0.46
C THR A 85 -15.98 12.55 -0.94
N LEU A 86 -16.13 11.46 -1.71
CA LEU A 86 -16.81 11.47 -3.01
C LEU A 86 -18.22 12.05 -2.89
N TYR A 87 -19.01 11.54 -1.93
CA TYR A 87 -20.35 12.05 -1.62
C TYR A 87 -20.35 13.56 -1.36
N GLN A 88 -19.44 14.07 -0.54
CA GLN A 88 -19.32 15.49 -0.23
C GLN A 88 -18.95 16.32 -1.47
N LYS A 89 -18.00 15.87 -2.27
CA LYS A 89 -17.57 16.56 -3.49
C LYS A 89 -18.68 16.62 -4.55
N ILE A 90 -19.45 15.54 -4.72
CA ILE A 90 -20.64 15.56 -5.60
C ILE A 90 -21.63 16.61 -5.12
N LYS A 91 -21.94 16.62 -3.81
CA LYS A 91 -22.85 17.60 -3.21
C LYS A 91 -22.34 19.04 -3.39
N GLU A 92 -21.06 19.29 -3.16
CA GLU A 92 -20.45 20.62 -3.33
C GLU A 92 -20.50 21.11 -4.78
N LYS A 93 -20.30 20.22 -5.74
CA LYS A 93 -20.28 20.55 -7.17
C LYS A 93 -21.68 20.72 -7.77
N THR A 94 -22.63 19.90 -7.35
CA THR A 94 -23.97 19.85 -7.97
C THR A 94 -25.06 20.52 -7.12
N GLY A 95 -24.81 20.82 -5.86
CA GLY A 95 -25.84 21.26 -4.91
C GLY A 95 -26.77 20.14 -4.44
N THR A 96 -26.66 18.91 -4.98
CA THR A 96 -27.59 17.80 -4.75
C THR A 96 -27.03 16.83 -3.73
N THR A 97 -27.88 16.42 -2.79
CA THR A 97 -27.48 15.45 -1.74
C THR A 97 -27.90 14.04 -2.17
N LEU A 98 -26.92 13.15 -2.37
CA LEU A 98 -27.14 11.73 -2.60
C LEU A 98 -27.39 11.01 -1.27
N LYS A 99 -27.80 9.75 -1.31
CA LYS A 99 -27.74 8.85 -0.16
C LYS A 99 -26.33 8.25 -0.10
N LEU A 100 -25.76 8.14 1.12
CA LEU A 100 -24.52 7.39 1.37
C LEU A 100 -24.86 6.21 2.28
N SER A 101 -24.48 4.99 1.89
CA SER A 101 -24.76 3.76 2.64
C SER A 101 -23.61 2.76 2.50
N SER A 102 -23.58 1.76 3.40
CA SER A 102 -22.83 0.53 3.15
C SER A 102 -23.68 -0.46 2.34
N ASP A 103 -23.05 -1.52 1.88
CA ASP A 103 -23.70 -2.62 1.17
C ASP A 103 -24.37 -3.63 2.11
N TRP A 104 -24.33 -3.37 3.43
CA TRP A 104 -24.99 -4.19 4.43
C TRP A 104 -26.51 -4.12 4.28
N TYR A 105 -27.17 -5.26 4.41
CA TYR A 105 -28.61 -5.36 4.50
C TYR A 105 -29.03 -6.50 5.43
N ASN A 106 -30.21 -6.33 6.02
CA ASN A 106 -30.78 -7.34 6.92
C ASN A 106 -31.44 -8.48 6.12
N THR A 107 -30.72 -9.58 5.91
CA THR A 107 -31.21 -10.75 5.19
C THR A 107 -32.48 -11.39 5.79
N ARG A 108 -32.82 -11.05 7.04
CA ARG A 108 -34.03 -11.59 7.72
C ARG A 108 -35.27 -10.72 7.55
N ALA A 109 -35.08 -9.43 7.21
CA ALA A 109 -36.18 -8.46 7.20
C ALA A 109 -36.58 -8.04 5.78
N GLU A 110 -35.62 -7.99 4.84
CA GLU A 110 -35.84 -7.41 3.51
C GLU A 110 -35.07 -8.19 2.43
N THR A 111 -35.70 -8.34 1.25
CA THR A 111 -34.94 -8.62 0.04
C THR A 111 -34.49 -7.24 -0.49
N PRO A 112 -33.20 -6.92 -0.48
CA PRO A 112 -32.76 -5.63 -0.96
C PRO A 112 -33.03 -5.49 -2.45
N ASP A 113 -33.43 -4.29 -2.88
CA ASP A 113 -33.44 -3.92 -4.28
C ASP A 113 -31.98 -3.71 -4.72
N LEU A 114 -31.38 -4.76 -5.28
CA LEU A 114 -30.02 -4.74 -5.80
C LEU A 114 -29.94 -4.18 -7.21
N ASP A 115 -31.07 -3.92 -7.88
CA ASP A 115 -31.15 -3.42 -9.26
C ASP A 115 -31.21 -1.88 -9.33
N GLY A 116 -31.32 -1.22 -8.18
CA GLY A 116 -31.37 0.25 -8.08
C GLY A 116 -30.11 0.96 -8.59
N PRO A 117 -30.21 2.25 -8.95
CA PRO A 117 -29.10 3.04 -9.43
C PRO A 117 -28.12 3.36 -8.28
N GLU A 118 -26.87 2.91 -8.42
CA GLU A 118 -25.82 3.02 -7.39
C GLU A 118 -24.49 3.51 -8.00
N ILE A 119 -23.72 4.25 -7.19
CA ILE A 119 -22.29 4.52 -7.39
C ILE A 119 -21.55 3.61 -6.42
N LEU A 120 -20.96 2.54 -6.92
CA LEU A 120 -20.27 1.52 -6.14
C LEU A 120 -18.81 1.92 -5.96
N VAL A 121 -18.34 2.03 -4.71
CA VAL A 121 -16.96 2.39 -4.37
C VAL A 121 -16.29 1.22 -3.68
N GLY A 122 -15.31 0.62 -4.35
CA GLY A 122 -14.59 -0.55 -3.85
C GLY A 122 -15.31 -1.87 -4.10
N GLU A 123 -14.83 -2.93 -3.45
CA GLU A 123 -15.37 -4.28 -3.54
C GLU A 123 -16.63 -4.43 -2.70
N THR A 124 -17.77 -4.00 -3.24
CA THR A 124 -19.08 -4.18 -2.60
C THR A 124 -19.63 -5.59 -2.84
N ASN A 125 -20.64 -6.00 -2.07
CA ASN A 125 -21.35 -7.26 -2.26
C ASN A 125 -22.32 -7.24 -3.47
N ARG A 126 -22.23 -6.23 -4.34
CA ARG A 126 -22.99 -6.14 -5.58
C ARG A 126 -22.32 -6.96 -6.69
N PRO A 127 -23.07 -7.71 -7.48
CA PRO A 127 -22.52 -8.50 -8.59
C PRO A 127 -21.71 -7.65 -9.57
N GLU A 128 -22.10 -6.41 -9.81
CA GLU A 128 -21.40 -5.49 -10.70
C GLU A 128 -19.97 -5.20 -10.23
N SER A 129 -19.75 -4.97 -8.93
CA SER A 129 -18.39 -4.80 -8.37
C SER A 129 -17.55 -6.06 -8.56
N ALA A 130 -18.10 -7.23 -8.26
CA ALA A 130 -17.40 -8.50 -8.38
C ALA A 130 -17.03 -8.83 -9.84
N GLU A 131 -17.95 -8.63 -10.79
CA GLU A 131 -17.72 -8.88 -12.22
C GLU A 131 -16.65 -7.94 -12.79
N VAL A 132 -16.71 -6.64 -12.45
CA VAL A 132 -15.72 -5.66 -12.89
C VAL A 132 -14.35 -5.99 -12.29
N LEU A 133 -14.27 -6.28 -11.00
CA LEU A 133 -13.03 -6.63 -10.31
C LEU A 133 -12.40 -7.91 -10.86
N ALA A 134 -13.21 -8.93 -11.17
CA ALA A 134 -12.73 -10.19 -11.75
C ALA A 134 -12.13 -10.01 -13.15
N ALA A 135 -12.64 -9.06 -13.92
CA ALA A 135 -12.15 -8.77 -15.28
C ALA A 135 -10.94 -7.79 -15.28
N LEU A 136 -10.67 -7.13 -14.16
CA LEU A 136 -9.62 -6.11 -14.04
C LEU A 136 -8.24 -6.77 -13.99
N PRO A 137 -7.24 -6.32 -14.80
CA PRO A 137 -5.86 -6.79 -14.67
C PRO A 137 -5.25 -6.48 -13.29
N GLU A 138 -4.20 -7.20 -12.92
CA GLU A 138 -3.42 -6.87 -11.71
C GLU A 138 -2.83 -5.45 -11.81
N ASN A 139 -2.57 -4.82 -10.68
CA ASN A 139 -2.09 -3.42 -10.58
C ASN A 139 -2.96 -2.40 -11.33
N SER A 140 -4.28 -2.67 -11.42
CA SER A 140 -5.20 -1.82 -12.19
C SER A 140 -6.35 -1.31 -11.35
N TYR A 141 -6.90 -0.18 -11.79
CA TYR A 141 -8.18 0.35 -11.33
C TYR A 141 -9.04 0.83 -12.50
N THR A 142 -10.33 0.95 -12.27
CA THR A 142 -11.28 1.36 -13.29
C THR A 142 -12.41 2.21 -12.71
N VAL A 143 -12.95 3.07 -13.59
CA VAL A 143 -14.25 3.72 -13.43
C VAL A 143 -15.06 3.36 -14.65
N THR A 144 -16.18 2.65 -14.47
CA THR A 144 -16.94 2.11 -15.58
C THR A 144 -18.43 1.97 -15.28
N VAL A 145 -19.24 1.87 -16.34
CA VAL A 145 -20.67 1.57 -16.24
C VAL A 145 -20.88 0.05 -16.28
N LYS A 146 -21.69 -0.47 -15.39
CA LYS A 146 -22.15 -1.85 -15.40
C LYS A 146 -23.59 -1.93 -14.92
N ASN A 147 -24.50 -2.45 -15.74
CA ASN A 147 -25.94 -2.61 -15.40
C ASN A 147 -26.58 -1.34 -14.80
N ASN A 148 -26.42 -0.19 -15.44
CA ASN A 148 -26.89 1.12 -14.92
C ASN A 148 -26.26 1.59 -13.60
N LYS A 149 -25.19 0.99 -13.17
CA LYS A 149 -24.42 1.44 -11.99
C LYS A 149 -23.08 2.01 -12.43
N LEU A 150 -22.60 2.99 -11.71
CA LEU A 150 -21.22 3.46 -11.82
C LEU A 150 -20.36 2.66 -10.85
N VAL A 151 -19.32 1.97 -11.34
CA VAL A 151 -18.40 1.16 -10.55
C VAL A 151 -17.05 1.86 -10.53
N ILE A 152 -16.54 2.16 -9.32
CA ILE A 152 -15.23 2.77 -9.05
C ILE A 152 -14.44 1.79 -8.19
N VAL A 153 -13.51 1.05 -8.79
CA VAL A 153 -12.81 -0.04 -8.09
C VAL A 153 -11.39 -0.23 -8.59
N GLY A 154 -10.50 -0.67 -7.73
CA GLY A 154 -9.14 -1.14 -8.03
C GLY A 154 -8.86 -2.50 -7.42
N LYS A 155 -7.78 -3.16 -7.85
CA LYS A 155 -7.36 -4.48 -7.32
C LYS A 155 -7.01 -4.46 -5.84
N ASP A 156 -6.76 -3.30 -5.27
CA ASP A 156 -6.61 -3.07 -3.84
C ASP A 156 -7.22 -1.72 -3.43
N ASN A 157 -7.18 -1.41 -2.15
CA ASN A 157 -7.75 -0.18 -1.61
C ASN A 157 -7.04 1.08 -2.14
N ASN A 158 -5.72 1.05 -2.29
CA ASN A 158 -4.95 2.18 -2.83
C ASN A 158 -5.33 2.48 -4.28
N LEU A 159 -5.44 1.43 -5.10
CA LEU A 159 -5.87 1.54 -6.48
C LEU A 159 -7.32 2.03 -6.59
N THR A 160 -8.19 1.62 -5.68
CA THR A 160 -9.56 2.18 -5.60
C THR A 160 -9.53 3.68 -5.26
N VAL A 161 -8.68 4.11 -4.35
CA VAL A 161 -8.53 5.55 -4.03
C VAL A 161 -7.94 6.33 -5.20
N LEU A 162 -7.00 5.76 -5.96
CA LEU A 162 -6.52 6.38 -7.21
C LEU A 162 -7.66 6.53 -8.23
N ALA A 163 -8.56 5.54 -8.34
CA ALA A 163 -9.74 5.65 -9.20
C ALA A 163 -10.65 6.82 -8.79
N LEU A 164 -10.81 7.08 -7.48
CA LEU A 164 -11.55 8.24 -6.98
C LEU A 164 -10.89 9.57 -7.35
N TYR A 165 -9.55 9.69 -7.25
CA TYR A 165 -8.83 10.89 -7.69
C TYR A 165 -8.98 11.14 -9.19
N ASP A 166 -8.88 10.09 -9.99
CA ASP A 166 -9.03 10.19 -11.44
C ASP A 166 -10.49 10.51 -11.84
N PHE A 167 -11.48 9.96 -11.14
CA PHE A 167 -12.89 10.32 -11.34
C PHE A 167 -13.12 11.80 -11.01
N GLU A 168 -12.57 12.32 -9.94
CA GLU A 168 -12.64 13.75 -9.63
C GLU A 168 -12.04 14.59 -10.76
N GLU A 169 -10.81 14.26 -11.17
CA GLU A 169 -10.09 15.05 -12.18
C GLU A 169 -10.79 15.04 -13.52
N LYS A 170 -11.22 13.86 -14.00
CA LYS A 170 -11.78 13.68 -15.33
C LYS A 170 -13.26 14.03 -15.44
N ILE A 171 -14.02 13.84 -14.33
CA ILE A 171 -15.50 13.95 -14.35
C ILE A 171 -15.97 15.11 -13.47
N LEU A 172 -15.64 15.13 -12.16
CA LEU A 172 -16.18 16.16 -11.27
C LEU A 172 -15.60 17.55 -11.56
N ASN A 173 -14.39 17.64 -12.08
CA ASN A 173 -13.75 18.91 -12.48
C ASN A 173 -14.06 19.31 -13.93
N ASN A 174 -14.79 18.49 -14.68
CA ASN A 174 -15.21 18.79 -16.05
C ASN A 174 -16.58 19.51 -16.05
N ALA A 175 -16.61 20.79 -16.41
CA ALA A 175 -17.81 21.62 -16.40
C ALA A 175 -18.90 21.18 -17.40
N GLU A 176 -18.58 20.37 -18.40
CA GLU A 176 -19.58 19.81 -19.32
C GLU A 176 -20.33 18.63 -18.65
N LYS A 177 -19.67 17.90 -17.75
CA LYS A 177 -20.19 16.71 -17.09
C LYS A 177 -20.74 17.00 -15.70
N CYS A 178 -20.09 17.89 -14.93
CA CYS A 178 -20.43 18.20 -13.56
C CYS A 178 -20.58 19.71 -13.35
N LYS A 179 -21.77 20.15 -12.94
CA LYS A 179 -22.10 21.54 -12.59
C LYS A 179 -23.32 21.56 -11.66
N GLU A 180 -23.74 22.74 -11.23
CA GLU A 180 -24.96 22.92 -10.44
C GLU A 180 -26.15 22.18 -11.08
N GLY A 181 -26.78 21.30 -10.30
CA GLY A 181 -27.92 20.50 -10.72
C GLY A 181 -27.64 19.38 -11.72
N GLN A 182 -26.37 19.11 -12.07
CA GLN A 182 -26.04 18.10 -13.07
C GLN A 182 -24.75 17.32 -12.73
N LEU A 183 -24.82 15.98 -12.92
CA LEU A 183 -23.66 15.11 -13.02
C LEU A 183 -23.96 13.98 -14.00
N LEU A 184 -23.22 13.93 -15.12
CA LEU A 184 -23.37 12.93 -16.17
C LEU A 184 -22.13 12.05 -16.24
N PHE A 185 -22.35 10.77 -16.55
CA PHE A 185 -21.28 9.83 -16.88
C PHE A 185 -21.72 8.94 -18.04
N ALA A 186 -21.10 9.10 -19.20
CA ALA A 186 -21.36 8.27 -20.35
C ALA A 186 -20.49 7.00 -20.31
N GLU A 187 -20.94 5.92 -20.96
CA GLU A 187 -20.16 4.68 -21.07
C GLU A 187 -18.79 4.93 -21.72
N GLU A 188 -18.70 5.86 -22.66
CA GLU A 188 -17.47 6.32 -23.31
C GLU A 188 -16.51 7.06 -22.36
N ASP A 189 -16.99 7.50 -21.22
CA ASP A 189 -16.15 8.10 -20.14
C ASP A 189 -15.46 7.05 -19.28
N SER A 190 -15.81 5.79 -19.47
CA SER A 190 -15.19 4.69 -18.76
C SER A 190 -13.69 4.60 -19.07
N PHE A 191 -12.90 4.35 -18.05
CA PHE A 191 -11.46 4.19 -18.22
C PHE A 191 -10.92 3.13 -17.28
N THR A 192 -9.85 2.48 -17.72
CA THR A 192 -9.03 1.57 -16.91
C THR A 192 -7.59 2.04 -16.97
N VAL A 193 -6.93 2.07 -15.83
CA VAL A 193 -5.51 2.38 -15.71
C VAL A 193 -4.80 1.18 -15.13
N THR A 194 -3.71 0.75 -15.78
CA THR A 194 -2.81 -0.30 -15.30
C THR A 194 -1.46 0.35 -14.98
N LEU A 195 -1.00 0.20 -13.74
CA LEU A 195 0.32 0.66 -13.33
C LEU A 195 1.37 -0.36 -13.80
N SER A 196 2.58 0.11 -14.12
CA SER A 196 3.70 -0.75 -14.53
C SER A 196 4.19 -1.64 -13.37
N ASP A 197 4.08 -1.12 -12.15
CA ASP A 197 4.57 -1.75 -10.93
C ASP A 197 3.52 -1.64 -9.81
N THR A 198 3.72 -2.38 -8.71
CA THR A 198 2.88 -2.28 -7.52
C THR A 198 2.96 -0.87 -6.93
N PHE A 199 1.82 -0.30 -6.56
CA PHE A 199 1.75 1.03 -5.94
C PHE A 199 2.30 0.96 -4.50
N SER A 200 3.58 1.31 -4.38
CA SER A 200 4.37 1.17 -3.15
C SER A 200 4.25 2.38 -2.23
N LEU A 201 4.75 2.24 -0.98
CA LEU A 201 4.86 3.35 -0.04
C LEU A 201 5.71 4.51 -0.61
N LYS A 202 6.68 4.21 -1.46
CA LYS A 202 7.47 5.23 -2.16
C LYS A 202 6.59 6.09 -3.08
N GLU A 203 5.78 5.48 -3.95
CA GLU A 203 4.87 6.23 -4.81
C GLU A 203 3.84 7.02 -4.01
N MET A 204 3.35 6.49 -2.89
CA MET A 204 2.44 7.22 -1.99
C MET A 204 3.11 8.49 -1.44
N ILE A 205 4.35 8.37 -0.98
CA ILE A 205 5.14 9.49 -0.42
C ILE A 205 5.48 10.50 -1.52
N GLU A 206 6.03 10.06 -2.66
CA GLU A 206 6.45 10.92 -3.76
C GLU A 206 5.27 11.62 -4.44
N GLY A 207 4.10 10.95 -4.48
CA GLY A 207 2.85 11.53 -4.95
C GLY A 207 2.25 12.57 -3.99
N GLY A 208 2.79 12.69 -2.78
CA GLY A 208 2.33 13.66 -1.77
C GLY A 208 0.95 13.34 -1.20
N TYR A 209 0.54 12.07 -1.24
CA TYR A 209 -0.73 11.62 -0.68
C TYR A 209 -0.73 11.73 0.84
N GLN A 210 -1.91 11.94 1.42
CA GLN A 210 -2.09 11.68 2.84
C GLN A 210 -2.11 10.17 3.04
N ILE A 211 -1.23 9.67 3.92
CA ILE A 211 -1.06 8.25 4.18
C ILE A 211 -1.63 7.94 5.56
N THR A 212 -2.39 6.87 5.65
CA THR A 212 -2.81 6.20 6.88
C THR A 212 -2.24 4.80 6.91
N CYS A 213 -2.38 4.09 8.04
CA CYS A 213 -2.05 2.67 8.09
C CYS A 213 -3.00 1.91 9.01
N SER A 214 -3.15 0.64 8.72
CA SER A 214 -3.74 -0.36 9.61
C SER A 214 -2.67 -1.35 10.05
N SER A 215 -2.91 -2.04 11.17
CA SER A 215 -1.94 -2.98 11.73
C SER A 215 -2.66 -4.23 12.25
N GLU A 216 -2.18 -5.39 11.87
CA GLU A 216 -2.68 -6.69 12.30
C GLU A 216 -1.57 -7.47 13.00
N LYS A 217 -1.87 -8.01 14.20
CA LYS A 217 -0.90 -8.80 14.94
C LYS A 217 -0.69 -10.17 14.29
N VAL A 218 0.56 -10.48 13.93
CA VAL A 218 0.95 -11.74 13.27
C VAL A 218 1.72 -12.69 14.18
N ALA A 219 2.46 -12.16 15.16
CA ALA A 219 3.20 -12.97 16.11
C ALA A 219 3.30 -12.28 17.47
N GLN A 220 3.41 -13.06 18.53
CA GLN A 220 3.65 -12.56 19.88
C GLN A 220 4.50 -13.53 20.64
N THR A 221 5.62 -13.05 21.22
CA THR A 221 6.42 -13.84 22.13
C THR A 221 5.86 -13.79 23.54
N GLN A 222 6.11 -14.83 24.31
CA GLN A 222 5.78 -14.92 25.73
C GLN A 222 7.03 -14.77 26.56
N LYS A 223 6.83 -14.42 27.82
CA LYS A 223 7.90 -14.34 28.81
C LYS A 223 8.69 -15.66 28.89
N GLN A 224 10.01 -15.56 28.84
CA GLN A 224 10.97 -16.67 29.00
C GLN A 224 11.65 -16.58 30.35
N GLY A 225 11.10 -17.26 31.35
CA GLY A 225 11.60 -17.16 32.73
C GLY A 225 11.52 -15.72 33.27
N GLN A 226 12.68 -15.11 33.58
CA GLN A 226 12.75 -13.70 34.00
C GLN A 226 12.79 -12.67 32.86
N TYR A 227 12.92 -13.11 31.60
CA TYR A 227 13.00 -12.28 30.40
C TYR A 227 11.61 -12.09 29.84
N GLY A 228 11.07 -10.89 29.85
CA GLY A 228 9.69 -10.62 29.43
C GLY A 228 9.41 -9.19 29.02
N ILE A 229 10.45 -8.34 28.94
CA ILE A 229 10.33 -6.98 28.43
C ILE A 229 10.81 -7.01 26.99
N GLY A 230 9.89 -6.82 26.05
CA GLY A 230 10.17 -6.76 24.62
C GLY A 230 10.99 -5.53 24.26
N GLN A 231 11.88 -5.69 23.29
CA GLN A 231 12.75 -4.64 22.78
C GLN A 231 12.81 -4.72 21.25
N GLY A 232 13.89 -5.19 20.66
CA GLY A 232 14.06 -5.25 19.21
C GLY A 232 13.42 -6.47 18.53
N ALA A 233 13.11 -6.33 17.25
CA ALA A 233 12.64 -7.41 16.39
C ALA A 233 13.28 -7.36 15.01
N ALA A 234 13.39 -8.53 14.35
CA ALA A 234 13.85 -8.67 12.98
C ALA A 234 13.21 -9.89 12.32
N SER A 235 13.32 -10.01 11.00
CA SER A 235 12.89 -11.21 10.28
C SER A 235 13.85 -11.55 9.16
N ASP A 236 14.01 -12.85 8.87
CA ASP A 236 14.71 -13.38 7.70
C ASP A 236 13.75 -13.77 6.55
N GLY A 237 12.45 -13.47 6.71
CA GLY A 237 11.40 -13.83 5.76
C GLY A 237 10.74 -15.19 6.04
N THR A 238 11.38 -16.03 6.87
CA THR A 238 10.86 -17.33 7.31
C THR A 238 10.49 -17.30 8.79
N TYR A 239 11.30 -16.60 9.57
CA TYR A 239 11.15 -16.48 11.01
C TYR A 239 11.16 -15.02 11.44
N ILE A 240 10.46 -14.75 12.56
CA ILE A 240 10.55 -13.51 13.32
C ILE A 240 11.37 -13.77 14.57
N TYR A 241 12.29 -12.87 14.87
CA TYR A 241 13.14 -12.90 16.03
C TYR A 241 12.79 -11.73 16.94
N PHE A 242 12.70 -11.97 18.27
CA PHE A 242 12.42 -10.94 19.27
C PHE A 242 13.47 -10.94 20.35
N VAL A 243 13.95 -9.78 20.75
CA VAL A 243 14.79 -9.61 21.93
C VAL A 243 13.91 -9.42 23.17
N LEU A 244 14.12 -10.21 24.19
CA LEU A 244 13.50 -10.06 25.51
C LEU A 244 14.56 -9.85 26.56
N ARG A 245 14.47 -8.76 27.30
CA ARG A 245 15.36 -8.46 28.43
C ARG A 245 14.71 -8.72 29.79
N ASN A 246 15.51 -8.80 30.86
CA ASN A 246 15.01 -8.73 32.22
C ASN A 246 14.97 -7.27 32.71
N SER A 247 14.30 -7.04 33.81
CA SER A 247 14.14 -5.68 34.39
C SER A 247 15.44 -5.03 34.88
N GLY A 248 16.51 -5.80 35.07
CA GLY A 248 17.81 -5.30 35.55
C GLY A 248 18.86 -5.13 34.45
N ASP A 249 18.51 -5.37 33.17
CA ASP A 249 19.43 -5.35 32.02
C ASP A 249 20.68 -6.22 32.18
N THR A 250 20.57 -7.27 32.99
CA THR A 250 21.70 -8.17 33.29
C THR A 250 21.84 -9.31 32.27
N GLY A 251 20.90 -9.42 31.35
CA GLY A 251 20.88 -10.38 30.26
C GLY A 251 19.61 -10.30 29.46
N SER A 252 19.67 -10.86 28.28
CA SER A 252 18.54 -10.94 27.34
C SER A 252 18.51 -12.29 26.66
N VAL A 253 17.40 -12.66 26.09
CA VAL A 253 17.25 -13.83 25.20
C VAL A 253 16.65 -13.39 23.89
N ILE A 254 16.94 -14.15 22.83
CA ILE A 254 16.27 -14.00 21.53
C ILE A 254 15.32 -15.17 21.37
N THR A 255 14.06 -14.89 21.10
CA THR A 255 13.07 -15.90 20.72
C THR A 255 12.90 -15.93 19.22
N LYS A 256 12.67 -17.13 18.66
CA LYS A 256 12.47 -17.38 17.24
C LYS A 256 11.05 -17.91 17.05
N HIS A 257 10.31 -17.32 16.13
CA HIS A 257 8.93 -17.66 15.81
C HIS A 257 8.77 -17.85 14.30
N ARG A 258 7.84 -18.70 13.89
CA ARG A 258 7.49 -18.84 12.47
C ARG A 258 6.82 -17.57 11.96
N MET A 259 7.09 -17.19 10.71
CA MET A 259 6.48 -16.02 10.08
C MET A 259 5.03 -16.27 9.65
N ASP A 260 4.70 -17.52 9.27
CA ASP A 260 3.41 -17.90 8.70
C ASP A 260 2.27 -18.00 9.73
N ASP A 261 2.57 -18.44 10.97
CA ASP A 261 1.55 -18.66 12.01
C ASP A 261 1.92 -18.06 13.39
N GLY A 262 3.07 -17.40 13.50
CA GLY A 262 3.57 -16.81 14.73
C GLY A 262 4.00 -17.83 15.79
N SER A 263 4.02 -19.13 15.49
CA SER A 263 4.33 -20.17 16.46
C SER A 263 5.76 -20.12 16.95
N PHE A 264 5.96 -20.38 18.25
CA PHE A 264 7.30 -20.42 18.90
C PHE A 264 8.12 -21.60 18.36
N VAL A 265 9.39 -21.34 18.06
CA VAL A 265 10.34 -22.34 17.55
C VAL A 265 11.48 -22.60 18.53
N ALA A 266 12.15 -21.55 19.00
CA ALA A 266 13.34 -21.68 19.84
C ALA A 266 13.59 -20.42 20.68
N VAL A 267 14.45 -20.57 21.68
CA VAL A 267 15.00 -19.46 22.49
C VAL A 267 16.51 -19.62 22.62
N SER A 268 17.23 -18.50 22.54
CA SER A 268 18.69 -18.48 22.70
C SER A 268 19.14 -18.83 24.14
N PRO A 269 20.40 -19.21 24.33
CA PRO A 269 21.05 -19.03 25.64
C PRO A 269 20.90 -17.58 26.11
N VAL A 270 21.17 -17.33 27.39
CA VAL A 270 21.23 -15.96 27.91
C VAL A 270 22.43 -15.24 27.32
N LEU A 271 22.17 -14.13 26.64
CA LEU A 271 23.13 -13.28 25.97
C LEU A 271 23.34 -11.99 26.77
N LYS A 272 24.55 -11.43 26.72
CA LYS A 272 24.87 -10.13 27.31
C LYS A 272 24.65 -9.03 26.29
N LEU A 273 23.40 -8.64 26.08
CA LEU A 273 23.02 -7.65 25.07
C LEU A 273 22.78 -6.25 25.66
N GLY A 274 23.17 -6.03 26.93
CA GLY A 274 22.78 -4.80 27.62
C GLY A 274 21.27 -4.64 27.65
N HIS A 275 20.78 -3.50 27.18
CA HIS A 275 19.33 -3.29 27.00
C HIS A 275 18.75 -4.12 25.84
N GLY A 276 19.57 -4.46 24.82
CA GLY A 276 19.12 -5.19 23.62
C GLY A 276 18.08 -4.40 22.81
N ASN A 277 18.29 -3.10 22.72
CA ASN A 277 17.27 -2.10 22.37
C ASN A 277 16.63 -2.26 20.99
N ASP A 278 17.36 -2.80 20.01
CA ASP A 278 16.86 -3.01 18.65
C ASP A 278 17.68 -4.09 17.93
N MET A 279 17.12 -4.66 16.90
CA MET A 279 17.74 -5.75 16.14
C MET A 279 17.39 -5.66 14.66
N THR A 280 18.34 -6.01 13.80
CA THR A 280 18.10 -6.16 12.35
C THR A 280 18.68 -7.47 11.83
N TYR A 281 18.17 -7.96 10.71
CA TYR A 281 18.70 -9.10 9.99
C TYR A 281 19.56 -8.64 8.82
N ASP A 282 20.83 -9.05 8.83
CA ASP A 282 21.78 -8.87 7.72
C ASP A 282 21.69 -10.09 6.81
N ALA A 283 20.88 -10.00 5.77
CA ALA A 283 20.61 -11.09 4.85
C ALA A 283 21.85 -11.50 4.03
N LYS A 284 22.75 -10.55 3.74
CA LYS A 284 23.97 -10.82 2.96
C LYS A 284 24.94 -11.72 3.71
N ASN A 285 25.03 -11.55 5.04
CA ASN A 285 25.95 -12.29 5.89
C ASN A 285 25.23 -13.34 6.76
N HIS A 286 23.92 -13.52 6.59
CA HIS A 286 23.08 -14.45 7.35
C HIS A 286 23.30 -14.35 8.85
N ARG A 287 23.04 -13.17 9.41
CA ARG A 287 23.23 -12.89 10.83
C ARG A 287 22.21 -11.88 11.37
N LEU A 288 21.87 -12.03 12.65
CA LEU A 288 21.20 -11.00 13.41
C LEU A 288 22.23 -10.02 13.97
N VAL A 289 21.92 -8.74 13.96
CA VAL A 289 22.74 -7.67 14.52
C VAL A 289 21.92 -6.93 15.57
N VAL A 290 22.35 -7.00 16.83
CA VAL A 290 21.65 -6.42 17.98
C VAL A 290 22.37 -5.16 18.46
N ALA A 291 21.63 -4.07 18.59
CA ALA A 291 22.09 -2.83 19.19
C ALA A 291 21.83 -2.85 20.71
N HIS A 292 22.87 -2.64 21.50
CA HIS A 292 22.76 -2.73 22.98
C HIS A 292 21.96 -1.56 23.58
N GLY A 293 22.07 -0.36 23.03
CA GLY A 293 21.46 0.84 23.61
C GLY A 293 22.10 1.32 24.89
N GLN A 294 21.55 2.36 25.49
CA GLN A 294 21.97 2.92 26.81
C GLN A 294 23.50 3.02 27.05
N SER A 295 23.98 2.56 28.17
CA SER A 295 25.39 2.66 28.58
C SER A 295 26.34 1.83 27.68
N GLU A 296 25.86 0.77 27.10
CA GLU A 296 26.62 -0.13 26.19
C GLU A 296 26.37 0.16 24.70
N GLY A 297 25.84 1.32 24.40
CA GLY A 297 25.44 1.69 23.04
C GLY A 297 26.56 1.76 22.00
N LYS A 298 27.83 1.51 22.33
CA LYS A 298 28.95 1.41 21.38
C LYS A 298 29.30 -0.03 21.01
N ILE A 299 28.43 -0.97 21.33
CA ILE A 299 28.60 -2.39 21.03
C ILE A 299 27.42 -2.85 20.19
N LEU A 300 27.70 -3.61 19.13
CA LEU A 300 26.76 -4.42 18.39
C LEU A 300 27.10 -5.89 18.63
N THR A 301 26.12 -6.72 18.85
CA THR A 301 26.30 -8.18 18.99
C THR A 301 25.80 -8.89 17.75
N LEU A 302 26.65 -9.72 17.15
CA LEU A 302 26.27 -10.59 16.05
C LEU A 302 25.83 -11.95 16.59
N VAL A 303 24.66 -12.42 16.12
CA VAL A 303 24.05 -13.68 16.55
C VAL A 303 23.73 -14.53 15.30
N ASN A 304 23.98 -15.81 15.38
CA ASN A 304 23.61 -16.76 14.33
C ASN A 304 22.08 -16.99 14.35
N PRO A 305 21.35 -16.76 13.27
CA PRO A 305 19.88 -16.88 13.25
C PRO A 305 19.39 -18.34 13.31
N ASP A 306 20.24 -19.31 12.96
CA ASP A 306 19.87 -20.73 12.97
C ASP A 306 20.00 -21.34 14.37
N THR A 307 21.11 -21.05 15.05
CA THR A 307 21.42 -21.60 16.39
C THR A 307 21.07 -20.65 17.52
N LEU A 308 20.87 -19.37 17.25
CA LEU A 308 20.68 -18.27 18.21
C LEU A 308 21.87 -18.08 19.15
N GLU A 309 23.06 -18.53 18.76
CA GLU A 309 24.29 -18.39 19.51
C GLU A 309 25.06 -17.13 19.14
N LEU A 310 25.80 -16.60 20.09
CA LEU A 310 26.71 -15.48 19.89
C LEU A 310 27.77 -15.82 18.85
N ILE A 311 27.91 -14.98 17.81
CA ILE A 311 29.05 -15.03 16.89
C ILE A 311 30.19 -14.19 17.46
N LYS A 312 29.97 -12.90 17.69
CA LYS A 312 30.94 -11.97 18.30
C LYS A 312 30.32 -10.61 18.63
N ASP A 313 30.98 -9.87 19.48
CA ASP A 313 30.72 -8.45 19.73
C ASP A 313 31.59 -7.56 18.83
N ILE A 314 31.05 -6.43 18.42
CA ILE A 314 31.71 -5.44 17.57
C ILE A 314 31.62 -4.08 18.24
N GLY A 315 32.78 -3.46 18.49
CA GLY A 315 32.86 -2.08 18.91
C GLY A 315 32.59 -1.14 17.72
N ILE A 316 31.73 -0.14 17.91
CA ILE A 316 31.42 0.88 16.91
C ILE A 316 31.79 2.28 17.41
N PRO A 317 32.20 3.20 16.50
CA PRO A 317 32.67 4.53 16.92
C PRO A 317 31.55 5.47 17.40
N LYS A 318 30.31 5.21 17.02
CA LYS A 318 29.12 5.98 17.38
C LYS A 318 28.17 5.13 18.21
N GLY A 319 27.36 5.77 19.04
CA GLY A 319 26.36 5.06 19.82
C GLY A 319 25.24 4.49 18.95
N SER A 320 24.69 3.37 19.36
CA SER A 320 23.57 2.70 18.74
C SER A 320 22.55 2.30 19.79
N GLY A 321 21.36 2.91 19.74
CA GLY A 321 20.16 2.46 20.43
C GLY A 321 19.13 1.87 19.48
N ALA A 322 19.32 2.10 18.18
CA ALA A 322 18.47 1.56 17.13
C ALA A 322 19.34 1.21 15.92
N ILE A 323 18.94 0.19 15.14
CA ILE A 323 19.69 -0.33 14.00
C ILE A 323 18.78 -0.88 12.91
N THR A 324 19.14 -0.64 11.66
CA THR A 324 18.55 -1.32 10.50
C THR A 324 19.60 -1.60 9.43
N TYR A 325 19.33 -2.54 8.54
CA TYR A 325 20.20 -2.92 7.42
C TYR A 325 19.41 -2.92 6.10
N SER A 326 19.98 -2.31 5.06
CA SER A 326 19.46 -2.39 3.70
C SER A 326 20.35 -3.31 2.86
N VAL A 327 19.75 -4.37 2.32
CA VAL A 327 20.40 -5.30 1.40
C VAL A 327 20.83 -4.59 0.11
N ALA A 328 19.95 -3.77 -0.45
CA ALA A 328 20.20 -3.06 -1.71
C ALA A 328 21.36 -2.06 -1.59
N LYS A 329 21.50 -1.40 -0.45
CA LYS A 329 22.59 -0.43 -0.23
C LYS A 329 23.83 -1.05 0.40
N ASP A 330 23.72 -2.27 0.92
CA ASP A 330 24.79 -2.97 1.69
C ASP A 330 25.34 -2.09 2.83
N ARG A 331 24.42 -1.50 3.60
CA ARG A 331 24.73 -0.51 4.65
C ARG A 331 23.85 -0.69 5.86
N TYR A 332 24.39 -0.29 7.02
CA TYR A 332 23.61 -0.13 8.24
C TYR A 332 23.27 1.34 8.45
N ALA A 333 22.11 1.57 9.02
CA ALA A 333 21.76 2.82 9.65
C ALA A 333 21.63 2.57 11.16
N ILE A 334 22.21 3.46 11.99
CA ILE A 334 22.12 3.38 13.46
C ILE A 334 21.73 4.75 14.03
N SER A 335 21.07 4.74 15.17
CA SER A 335 20.75 5.96 15.92
C SER A 335 20.93 5.74 17.42
N GLN A 336 21.34 6.79 18.14
CA GLN A 336 21.35 6.82 19.58
C GLN A 336 20.62 8.06 20.08
N GLY A 337 19.67 7.88 21.00
CA GLY A 337 18.91 8.96 21.60
C GLY A 337 18.05 9.77 20.62
N GLY A 338 17.78 9.22 19.44
CA GLY A 338 16.83 9.80 18.47
C GLY A 338 17.23 11.10 17.79
N SER A 339 18.44 11.63 18.00
CA SER A 339 18.84 12.95 17.48
C SER A 339 19.69 12.89 16.21
N THR A 340 20.30 11.75 15.92
CA THR A 340 21.27 11.61 14.83
C THR A 340 21.08 10.27 14.13
N LEU A 341 21.12 10.29 12.81
CA LEU A 341 21.18 9.14 11.93
C LEU A 341 22.64 8.96 11.48
N HIS A 342 23.24 7.82 11.79
CA HIS A 342 24.59 7.45 11.36
C HIS A 342 24.51 6.32 10.33
N ILE A 343 25.26 6.44 9.24
CA ILE A 343 25.37 5.40 8.22
C ILE A 343 26.73 4.71 8.34
N LEU A 344 26.71 3.37 8.39
CA LEU A 344 27.89 2.52 8.42
C LEU A 344 27.92 1.65 7.16
N ASP A 345 29.13 1.23 6.77
CA ASP A 345 29.29 0.21 5.73
C ASP A 345 29.01 -1.21 6.29
N SER A 346 29.08 -2.21 5.44
CA SER A 346 28.87 -3.62 5.81
C SER A 346 29.89 -4.19 6.78
N ASP A 347 31.04 -3.52 6.97
CA ASP A 347 32.09 -3.81 7.95
C ASP A 347 31.91 -3.02 9.26
N PHE A 348 30.78 -2.32 9.43
CA PHE A 348 30.46 -1.44 10.56
C PHE A 348 31.38 -0.21 10.71
N LYS A 349 32.08 0.19 9.62
CA LYS A 349 32.85 1.42 9.61
C LYS A 349 31.93 2.61 9.34
N TRP A 350 32.18 3.70 10.06
CA TRP A 350 31.41 4.93 9.91
C TRP A 350 31.64 5.55 8.53
N ILE A 351 30.54 5.92 7.87
CA ILE A 351 30.53 6.65 6.58
C ILE A 351 30.19 8.12 6.82
N VAL A 352 29.01 8.39 7.37
CA VAL A 352 28.46 9.75 7.53
C VAL A 352 27.47 9.82 8.68
N SER A 353 27.19 11.03 9.15
CA SER A 353 26.15 11.31 10.15
C SER A 353 25.30 12.48 9.70
N TYR A 354 24.00 12.38 9.96
CA TYR A 354 23.01 13.39 9.69
C TYR A 354 22.27 13.76 10.99
N SER A 355 22.05 15.04 11.24
CA SER A 355 21.18 15.47 12.31
C SER A 355 19.71 15.27 11.90
N ARG A 356 18.94 14.64 12.77
CA ARG A 356 17.48 14.54 12.56
C ARG A 356 16.84 15.91 12.78
N THR A 357 15.87 16.23 11.93
CA THR A 357 15.19 17.54 11.90
C THR A 357 13.71 17.46 12.25
N ASP A 358 13.16 16.25 12.39
CA ASP A 358 11.78 16.06 12.84
C ASP A 358 11.62 16.57 14.29
N LYS A 359 10.46 17.14 14.58
CA LYS A 359 10.12 17.70 15.91
C LYS A 359 8.77 17.16 16.35
N THR A 360 8.66 15.84 16.41
CA THR A 360 7.39 15.17 16.71
C THR A 360 7.02 15.22 18.19
N GLY A 361 8.03 15.26 19.09
CA GLY A 361 7.84 15.13 20.53
C GLY A 361 7.61 13.69 21.00
N TYR A 362 7.70 12.72 20.09
CA TYR A 362 7.61 11.29 20.38
C TYR A 362 9.00 10.69 20.66
N THR A 363 9.03 9.55 21.32
CA THR A 363 10.26 8.84 21.67
C THR A 363 10.56 7.78 20.61
N ALA A 364 11.76 7.84 20.00
CA ALA A 364 12.25 6.80 19.10
C ALA A 364 12.86 5.67 19.91
N GLN A 365 12.39 4.42 19.68
CA GLN A 365 12.90 3.23 20.33
C GLN A 365 13.73 2.36 19.37
N GLY A 366 13.26 2.16 18.14
CA GLY A 366 13.94 1.37 17.14
C GLY A 366 13.95 2.01 15.75
N MET A 367 14.37 1.21 14.78
CA MET A 367 14.48 1.61 13.37
C MET A 367 14.03 0.48 12.44
N GLY A 368 13.70 0.86 11.20
CA GLY A 368 13.54 -0.05 10.08
C GLY A 368 14.02 0.62 8.80
N SER A 369 14.14 -0.15 7.73
CA SER A 369 14.40 0.40 6.41
C SER A 369 13.90 -0.52 5.31
N ASP A 370 13.65 0.08 4.16
CA ASP A 370 13.60 -0.57 2.87
C ASP A 370 14.75 -0.06 1.97
N GLU A 371 14.59 -0.18 0.67
CA GLU A 371 15.60 0.26 -0.28
C GLU A 371 15.75 1.79 -0.36
N ASP A 372 14.67 2.53 -0.13
CA ASP A 372 14.58 3.98 -0.34
C ASP A 372 14.65 4.78 0.95
N TYR A 373 14.11 4.24 2.06
CA TYR A 373 13.89 5.00 3.28
C TYR A 373 14.42 4.30 4.54
N VAL A 374 14.67 5.13 5.53
CA VAL A 374 14.94 4.75 6.93
C VAL A 374 13.76 5.23 7.76
N TYR A 375 13.21 4.35 8.55
CA TYR A 375 12.01 4.55 9.35
C TYR A 375 12.34 4.58 10.83
N PHE A 376 11.71 5.50 11.56
CA PHE A 376 11.75 5.56 13.02
C PHE A 376 10.32 5.39 13.52
N PRO A 377 9.93 4.18 13.98
CA PRO A 377 8.72 4.03 14.77
C PRO A 377 8.93 4.74 16.12
N MET A 378 8.03 5.66 16.44
CA MET A 378 8.17 6.53 17.60
C MET A 378 6.89 6.51 18.41
N SER A 379 7.05 6.35 19.73
CA SER A 379 5.95 6.21 20.67
C SER A 379 5.58 7.52 21.35
N GLY A 380 4.28 7.80 21.39
CA GLY A 380 3.67 8.84 22.18
C GLY A 380 2.96 8.28 23.42
N LYS A 381 2.13 9.10 24.06
CA LYS A 381 1.35 8.66 25.24
C LYS A 381 0.14 7.81 24.88
N SER A 382 -0.45 8.01 23.72
CA SER A 382 -1.70 7.38 23.30
C SER A 382 -1.70 6.87 21.86
N ASP A 383 -0.70 7.23 21.09
CA ASP A 383 -0.55 6.87 19.68
C ASP A 383 0.94 6.85 19.32
N ASN A 384 1.22 6.34 18.13
CA ASN A 384 2.56 6.29 17.57
C ASN A 384 2.61 7.05 16.24
N VAL A 385 3.82 7.37 15.84
CA VAL A 385 4.10 7.90 14.51
C VAL A 385 5.27 7.17 13.89
N LEU A 386 5.28 7.07 12.58
CA LEU A 386 6.39 6.60 11.79
C LEU A 386 7.03 7.79 11.10
N VAL A 387 8.23 8.15 11.53
CA VAL A 387 9.02 9.22 10.94
C VAL A 387 9.90 8.64 9.85
N VAL A 388 9.84 9.23 8.65
CA VAL A 388 10.51 8.73 7.45
C VAL A 388 11.63 9.66 7.04
N TYR A 389 12.82 9.10 6.86
CA TYR A 389 14.02 9.75 6.31
C TYR A 389 14.47 8.99 5.06
N ASN A 390 15.12 9.66 4.13
CA ASN A 390 15.89 8.95 3.13
C ASN A 390 17.30 8.59 3.67
N TRP A 391 18.02 7.74 2.93
CA TRP A 391 19.38 7.31 3.30
C TRP A 391 20.42 8.44 3.28
N GLU A 392 20.10 9.60 2.71
CA GLU A 392 20.90 10.83 2.71
C GLU A 392 20.55 11.75 3.88
N GLY A 393 19.75 11.26 4.84
CA GLY A 393 19.41 11.97 6.08
C GLY A 393 18.41 13.12 5.91
N LYS A 394 17.71 13.19 4.78
CA LYS A 394 16.64 14.18 4.56
C LYS A 394 15.35 13.66 5.18
N TYR A 395 14.73 14.46 6.05
CA TYR A 395 13.36 14.23 6.52
C TYR A 395 12.38 14.25 5.34
N ILE A 396 11.51 13.25 5.26
CA ILE A 396 10.54 13.10 4.18
C ILE A 396 9.14 13.39 4.68
N THR A 397 8.64 12.60 5.63
CA THR A 397 7.28 12.74 6.15
C THR A 397 7.14 12.10 7.54
N THR A 398 5.97 12.30 8.15
CA THR A 398 5.53 11.58 9.35
C THR A 398 4.16 10.99 9.10
N ILE A 399 4.01 9.69 9.31
CA ILE A 399 2.78 8.93 9.15
C ILE A 399 2.24 8.60 10.53
N LYS A 400 0.95 8.83 10.76
CA LYS A 400 0.29 8.46 12.01
C LYS A 400 0.06 6.95 12.05
N VAL A 401 0.41 6.32 13.17
CA VAL A 401 0.22 4.88 13.40
C VAL A 401 -0.80 4.70 14.54
N PRO A 402 -2.01 4.16 14.26
CA PRO A 402 -3.11 4.11 15.22
C PRO A 402 -2.99 2.91 16.19
N VAL A 403 -1.80 2.67 16.73
CA VAL A 403 -1.52 1.64 17.73
C VAL A 403 -1.03 2.33 19.00
N SER A 404 -1.56 1.95 20.16
CA SER A 404 -1.26 2.59 21.45
C SER A 404 -0.16 1.92 22.27
N HIS A 405 0.38 0.79 21.79
CA HIS A 405 1.51 0.11 22.44
C HIS A 405 2.82 0.80 22.08
N GLU A 406 3.82 0.71 22.97
CA GLU A 406 5.16 1.23 22.73
C GLU A 406 5.80 0.51 21.54
N SER A 407 6.14 1.26 20.48
CA SER A 407 6.83 0.71 19.31
C SER A 407 8.31 0.54 19.59
N GLU A 408 8.87 -0.65 19.33
CA GLU A 408 10.24 -1.00 19.68
C GLU A 408 11.14 -1.19 18.46
N SER A 409 10.59 -1.64 17.32
CA SER A 409 11.38 -1.93 16.12
C SER A 409 10.51 -1.92 14.89
N MET A 410 11.12 -1.88 13.71
CA MET A 410 10.45 -2.07 12.43
C MET A 410 11.33 -2.90 11.49
N PHE A 411 10.72 -3.76 10.71
CA PHE A 411 11.41 -4.49 9.65
C PHE A 411 10.54 -4.60 8.40
N TRP A 412 11.20 -4.68 7.26
CA TRP A 412 10.59 -4.89 5.96
C TRP A 412 11.13 -6.19 5.38
N VAL A 413 10.22 -7.06 4.95
CA VAL A 413 10.57 -8.37 4.38
C VAL A 413 9.45 -8.82 3.46
N ASN A 414 9.81 -9.42 2.31
CA ASN A 414 8.84 -9.89 1.31
C ASN A 414 7.80 -8.81 0.94
N ASP A 415 8.27 -7.59 0.66
CA ASP A 415 7.48 -6.40 0.31
C ASP A 415 6.39 -6.02 1.34
N THR A 416 6.58 -6.47 2.59
CA THR A 416 5.64 -6.21 3.67
C THR A 416 6.35 -5.54 4.85
N TYR A 417 5.68 -4.54 5.44
CA TYR A 417 6.16 -3.83 6.61
C TYR A 417 5.60 -4.41 7.89
N TYR A 418 6.45 -4.49 8.90
CA TYR A 418 6.09 -4.95 10.24
C TYR A 418 6.64 -3.98 11.28
N ILE A 419 5.80 -3.62 12.26
CA ILE A 419 6.22 -2.86 13.44
C ILE A 419 6.07 -3.75 14.65
N ALA A 420 7.10 -3.81 15.47
CA ALA A 420 7.10 -4.55 16.72
C ALA A 420 6.73 -3.62 17.88
N TYR A 421 5.95 -4.15 18.84
CA TYR A 421 5.43 -3.41 19.97
C TYR A 421 5.63 -4.19 21.27
N ASN A 422 5.96 -3.47 22.33
CA ASN A 422 5.98 -4.01 23.68
C ASN A 422 4.53 -4.14 24.21
N THR A 423 4.06 -5.37 24.35
CA THR A 423 2.68 -5.71 24.77
C THR A 423 2.63 -6.56 26.02
N GLY A 424 3.67 -6.50 26.89
CA GLY A 424 3.88 -7.42 27.99
C GLY A 424 4.65 -8.68 27.58
N GLY A 425 5.45 -8.59 26.59
CA GLY A 425 6.30 -9.38 25.73
C GLY A 425 6.55 -8.53 24.49
N GLU A 426 6.96 -9.13 23.40
CA GLU A 426 7.09 -8.44 22.12
C GLU A 426 6.09 -9.02 21.13
N ALA A 427 5.46 -8.17 20.32
CA ALA A 427 4.53 -8.60 19.29
C ALA A 427 4.82 -7.88 17.96
N ALA A 428 4.86 -8.63 16.88
CA ALA A 428 4.99 -8.08 15.54
C ALA A 428 3.61 -7.90 14.90
N TYR A 429 3.41 -6.73 14.29
CA TYR A 429 2.19 -6.37 13.57
C TYR A 429 2.54 -6.11 12.12
N LYS A 430 1.87 -6.82 11.21
CA LYS A 430 1.86 -6.48 9.80
C LYS A 430 1.20 -5.12 9.65
N THR A 431 1.88 -4.19 8.97
CA THR A 431 1.41 -2.82 8.76
C THR A 431 1.14 -2.60 7.28
N VAL A 432 -0.08 -2.20 6.97
CA VAL A 432 -0.52 -1.89 5.60
C VAL A 432 -0.73 -0.40 5.50
N PHE A 433 -0.07 0.24 4.53
CA PHE A 433 -0.20 1.66 4.26
C PHE A 433 -1.25 1.90 3.18
N GLU A 434 -2.10 2.89 3.40
CA GLU A 434 -3.17 3.26 2.49
C GLU A 434 -3.19 4.78 2.27
N ILE A 435 -3.46 5.21 1.03
CA ILE A 435 -3.68 6.62 0.72
C ILE A 435 -5.12 7.02 1.03
N MET A 436 -5.30 8.28 1.46
CA MET A 436 -6.59 8.85 1.80
C MET A 436 -7.06 9.78 0.67
N TYR A 437 -8.28 9.59 0.20
CA TYR A 437 -8.93 10.53 -0.71
C TYR A 437 -9.40 11.77 0.07
N GLN A 438 -8.96 12.97 -0.38
CA GLN A 438 -9.21 14.26 0.27
C GLN A 438 -10.12 15.16 -0.55
#